data_85b692bfc5668994548e18b16d227d6c
#
_entry.id   85b692bfc5668994548e18b16d227d6c
#
_cell.length_a   1.000
_cell.length_b   1.000
_cell.length_c   1.000
_cell.angle_alpha   90.00
_cell.angle_beta   90.00
_cell.angle_gamma   90.00
#
_symmetry.space_group_name_H-M   'P 1'
#
loop_
_entity.id
_entity.type
_entity.pdbx_description
1 polymer ?
#
loop_
_entity_poly.entity_id
_entity_poly.type
_entity_poly.pdbx_seq_one_letter_code
_entity_poly.pdbx_strand_id
1 'polypeptide(L)'
;MSLRWKLLPAAVFAAVVFVLVANGTLGAPKDVVDFDAKTIVLSPTDDGTMRVTEHVDINFGRNQMRGYLRHVRTDLGIPSEISAQSETMSSQLWTEFDGMDYVMRVGDPDETSNGQHRFVLSYELPLAFIDGWPLNYSLIDPDEDPVTDRFHVILDGFRLNDSLCSVGDWGDTGGCELIDTAFGQEVIVEPLEANAGLNISGIAVLTDQRMGEISIPLPARDDPPSSGVLPFTAALAAVAAAALAVLTNVRRGMNTVGATDAAGAAIPVAGGLTSRVTDSALYEMATVEFAAPKGIQPWEGNVILNEHLGSDLQSTWVSSLIGAGVISIEKNGQAVDIELLASREDLSEFDRRLIDILMPGGATSRRVYKKYTESFATAWKEIREVLIGDIKEKNWWNKPLRVWNKRTSIIGAWVSAALLVGVLLILDSIEIRDSDGNVAGFAPNALTDSAVGVVVAVAIAGFLLGAISTKGRIASRTAAGSALYLQTESFRRFLAQSEGRHVEEAHRLGVLREYSAWAVVLGEATAWKRAADSLDDLAIAGEVDLTQSSLTYITILTAASVPPSSSDSSGGGGGGGGGGGSGGW
;
A
#
# COMPACT_ATOMS: atom_id res chain seq x y z
N MET A 1 -9.60 9.47 -20.25
CA MET A 1 -8.63 9.82 -19.18
C MET A 1 -7.22 9.48 -19.67
N SER A 2 -6.31 10.46 -19.74
CA SER A 2 -4.97 10.26 -20.30
C SER A 2 -4.14 9.22 -19.52
N LEU A 3 -3.15 8.62 -20.16
CA LEU A 3 -2.21 7.65 -19.57
C LEU A 3 -1.56 8.21 -18.29
N ARG A 4 -1.32 9.52 -18.24
CA ARG A 4 -0.73 10.23 -17.09
C ARG A 4 -1.50 10.01 -15.78
N TRP A 5 -2.83 10.08 -15.82
CA TRP A 5 -3.67 9.85 -14.62
C TRP A 5 -3.72 8.39 -14.18
N LYS A 6 -3.41 7.44 -15.06
CA LYS A 6 -3.36 6.01 -14.75
C LYS A 6 -2.07 5.64 -14.00
N LEU A 7 -0.99 6.37 -14.24
CA LEU A 7 0.31 6.14 -13.60
C LEU A 7 0.51 6.96 -12.32
N LEU A 8 -0.36 7.95 -12.04
CA LEU A 8 -0.21 8.82 -10.88
C LEU A 8 -0.08 8.07 -9.53
N PRO A 9 -0.92 7.05 -9.21
CA PRO A 9 -0.76 6.30 -7.96
C PRO A 9 0.58 5.57 -7.86
N ALA A 10 1.09 5.03 -8.97
CA ALA A 10 2.39 4.37 -9.01
C ALA A 10 3.55 5.36 -8.87
N ALA A 11 3.43 6.55 -9.45
CA ALA A 11 4.43 7.61 -9.32
C ALA A 11 4.52 8.14 -7.87
N VAL A 12 3.36 8.33 -7.22
CA VAL A 12 3.31 8.73 -5.80
C VAL A 12 3.86 7.63 -4.90
N PHE A 13 3.50 6.38 -5.15
CA PHE A 13 4.08 5.24 -4.43
C PHE A 13 5.60 5.20 -4.57
N ALA A 14 6.13 5.34 -5.78
CA ALA A 14 7.57 5.36 -6.02
C ALA A 14 8.27 6.54 -5.29
N ALA A 15 7.63 7.71 -5.24
CA ALA A 15 8.16 8.87 -4.52
C ALA A 15 8.18 8.62 -2.99
N VAL A 16 7.12 8.02 -2.44
CA VAL A 16 7.06 7.66 -1.01
C VAL A 16 8.14 6.62 -0.69
N VAL A 17 8.26 5.56 -1.49
CA VAL A 17 9.31 4.54 -1.31
C VAL A 17 10.70 5.16 -1.41
N PHE A 18 10.92 6.06 -2.38
CA PHE A 18 12.20 6.77 -2.48
C PHE A 18 12.55 7.50 -1.18
N VAL A 19 11.59 8.23 -0.58
CA VAL A 19 11.80 8.94 0.69
C VAL A 19 12.09 7.96 1.83
N LEU A 20 11.31 6.87 1.95
CA LEU A 20 11.48 5.87 3.02
C LEU A 20 12.84 5.17 2.93
N VAL A 21 13.29 4.83 1.71
CA VAL A 21 14.61 4.21 1.51
C VAL A 21 15.74 5.22 1.71
N ALA A 22 15.56 6.47 1.24
CA ALA A 22 16.56 7.53 1.41
C ALA A 22 16.79 7.91 2.87
N ASN A 23 15.73 7.83 3.70
CA ASN A 23 15.79 8.11 5.14
C ASN A 23 16.19 6.87 5.97
N GLY A 24 16.50 5.74 5.34
CA GLY A 24 16.85 4.51 6.04
C GLY A 24 15.67 3.81 6.75
N THR A 25 14.43 4.21 6.49
CA THR A 25 13.24 3.56 7.07
C THR A 25 12.95 2.20 6.41
N LEU A 26 13.38 2.00 5.15
CA LEU A 26 13.28 0.74 4.42
C LEU A 26 14.62 0.38 3.80
N GLY A 27 15.03 -0.87 3.94
CA GLY A 27 16.21 -1.43 3.29
C GLY A 27 17.54 -0.94 3.86
N ALA A 28 17.53 -0.31 5.01
CA ALA A 28 18.71 -0.28 5.84
C ALA A 28 18.83 -1.67 6.50
N PRO A 29 19.96 -2.39 6.37
CA PRO A 29 20.19 -3.49 7.27
C PRO A 29 20.03 -2.91 8.68
N LYS A 30 19.27 -3.59 9.55
CA LYS A 30 19.34 -3.31 10.97
C LYS A 30 20.76 -3.68 11.34
N ASP A 31 21.58 -2.68 11.56
CA ASP A 31 22.91 -2.90 12.07
C ASP A 31 22.72 -3.49 13.47
N VAL A 32 23.22 -4.68 13.68
CA VAL A 32 23.32 -5.24 15.01
C VAL A 32 24.23 -4.28 15.78
N VAL A 33 23.86 -3.95 17.00
CA VAL A 33 24.73 -3.17 17.87
C VAL A 33 25.88 -4.10 18.27
N ASP A 34 27.08 -3.83 17.79
CA ASP A 34 28.27 -4.64 18.04
C ASP A 34 29.26 -3.83 18.87
N PHE A 35 30.11 -4.53 19.62
CA PHE A 35 31.27 -3.92 20.26
C PHE A 35 32.50 -4.12 19.39
N ASP A 36 33.08 -3.04 18.86
CA ASP A 36 34.34 -3.10 18.13
C ASP A 36 35.48 -3.54 19.07
N ALA A 37 35.46 -3.05 20.32
CA ALA A 37 36.37 -3.48 21.36
C ALA A 37 35.80 -3.22 22.77
N LYS A 38 36.12 -4.10 23.70
CA LYS A 38 35.86 -3.90 25.12
C LYS A 38 37.13 -4.25 25.90
N THR A 39 37.69 -3.29 26.60
CA THR A 39 38.83 -3.49 27.49
C THR A 39 38.42 -3.25 28.93
N ILE A 40 38.55 -4.26 29.77
CA ILE A 40 38.26 -4.21 31.21
C ILE A 40 39.55 -4.27 31.99
N VAL A 41 39.85 -3.23 32.76
CA VAL A 41 41.00 -3.19 33.66
C VAL A 41 40.54 -3.39 35.09
N LEU A 42 41.11 -4.39 35.74
CA LEU A 42 40.88 -4.71 37.13
C LEU A 42 42.10 -4.30 37.95
N SER A 43 41.96 -3.38 38.91
CA SER A 43 43.05 -2.88 39.73
C SER A 43 42.66 -2.86 41.20
N PRO A 44 43.35 -3.58 42.11
CA PRO A 44 43.14 -3.48 43.54
C PRO A 44 43.43 -2.05 44.03
N THR A 45 42.61 -1.51 44.90
CA THR A 45 42.82 -0.22 45.57
C THR A 45 43.57 -0.41 46.86
N ASP A 46 44.08 0.65 47.43
CA ASP A 46 44.80 0.61 48.74
C ASP A 46 43.82 0.29 49.89
N ASP A 47 42.52 0.51 49.71
CA ASP A 47 41.48 0.20 50.70
C ASP A 47 40.95 -1.25 50.60
N GLY A 48 41.52 -2.07 49.68
CA GLY A 48 41.14 -3.47 49.51
C GLY A 48 39.87 -3.69 48.67
N THR A 49 39.42 -2.68 47.95
CA THR A 49 38.37 -2.82 46.93
C THR A 49 38.99 -3.12 45.57
N MET A 50 38.21 -3.54 44.60
CA MET A 50 38.64 -3.70 43.20
C MET A 50 38.05 -2.56 42.35
N ARG A 51 38.92 -1.73 41.79
CA ARG A 51 38.49 -0.78 40.77
C ARG A 51 38.40 -1.48 39.42
N VAL A 52 37.25 -1.36 38.79
CA VAL A 52 36.95 -1.82 37.45
C VAL A 52 36.86 -0.61 36.53
N THR A 53 37.69 -0.61 35.47
CA THR A 53 37.59 0.45 34.42
C THR A 53 37.31 -0.24 33.09
N GLU A 54 36.16 0.03 32.52
CA GLU A 54 35.73 -0.51 31.23
C GLU A 54 35.89 0.56 30.14
N HIS A 55 36.69 0.29 29.13
CA HIS A 55 36.78 1.05 27.90
C HIS A 55 35.96 0.30 26.84
N VAL A 56 34.85 0.89 26.41
CA VAL A 56 33.90 0.24 25.53
C VAL A 56 33.80 1.02 24.23
N ASP A 57 34.21 0.40 23.13
CA ASP A 57 34.00 0.88 21.78
C ASP A 57 32.79 0.14 21.20
N ILE A 58 31.68 0.86 21.08
CA ILE A 58 30.42 0.34 20.62
C ILE A 58 30.05 0.96 19.29
N ASN A 59 29.59 0.13 18.35
CA ASN A 59 29.08 0.56 17.07
C ASN A 59 27.56 0.40 17.03
N PHE A 60 26.86 1.51 17.08
CA PHE A 60 25.39 1.54 16.95
C PHE A 60 24.93 1.35 15.50
N GLY A 61 25.86 1.32 14.56
CA GLY A 61 25.55 1.30 13.15
C GLY A 61 24.67 2.48 12.77
N ARG A 62 23.49 2.20 12.22
CA ARG A 62 22.48 3.21 11.89
C ARG A 62 21.36 3.34 12.95
N ASN A 63 21.44 2.53 14.00
CA ASN A 63 20.44 2.57 15.06
C ASN A 63 20.58 3.88 15.84
N GLN A 64 19.46 4.47 16.20
CA GLN A 64 19.42 5.68 17.02
C GLN A 64 19.38 5.26 18.49
N MET A 65 20.57 5.20 19.11
CA MET A 65 20.74 4.76 20.50
C MET A 65 21.03 5.96 21.40
N ARG A 66 20.61 5.87 22.67
CA ARG A 66 20.80 6.92 23.66
C ARG A 66 22.12 6.83 24.40
N GLY A 67 22.75 5.65 24.40
CA GLY A 67 24.02 5.44 25.09
C GLY A 67 24.31 3.98 25.39
N TYR A 68 25.21 3.76 26.35
CA TYR A 68 25.69 2.47 26.78
C TYR A 68 24.98 2.01 28.05
N LEU A 69 24.59 0.75 28.10
CA LEU A 69 23.95 0.08 29.22
C LEU A 69 24.86 -1.01 29.76
N ARG A 70 25.10 -1.02 31.09
CA ARG A 70 25.88 -2.05 31.77
C ARG A 70 25.13 -2.61 32.98
N HIS A 71 25.02 -3.92 33.03
CA HIS A 71 24.53 -4.67 34.19
C HIS A 71 25.73 -5.25 34.93
N VAL A 72 25.82 -5.01 36.23
CA VAL A 72 26.87 -5.56 37.10
C VAL A 72 26.20 -6.35 38.21
N ARG A 73 26.52 -7.63 38.30
CA ARG A 73 26.03 -8.49 39.40
C ARG A 73 26.57 -8.02 40.73
N THR A 74 25.73 -8.09 41.76
CA THR A 74 26.09 -7.59 43.09
C THR A 74 26.69 -8.67 44.00
N ASP A 75 27.06 -9.83 43.46
CA ASP A 75 27.72 -10.92 44.19
C ASP A 75 29.04 -10.47 44.85
N LEU A 76 29.76 -9.54 44.22
CA LEU A 76 31.00 -8.92 44.73
C LEU A 76 30.77 -7.57 45.43
N GLY A 77 29.53 -7.31 45.80
CA GLY A 77 29.08 -6.10 46.47
C GLY A 77 28.46 -5.08 45.49
N ILE A 78 27.78 -4.09 46.07
CA ILE A 78 27.14 -3.03 45.29
C ILE A 78 28.24 -2.09 44.77
N PRO A 79 28.31 -1.80 43.45
CA PRO A 79 29.26 -0.87 42.88
C PRO A 79 29.19 0.50 43.57
N SER A 80 30.35 1.07 43.82
CA SER A 80 30.52 2.40 44.40
C SER A 80 31.54 3.21 43.60
N GLU A 81 31.72 4.51 43.92
CA GLU A 81 32.64 5.43 43.22
C GLU A 81 32.48 5.41 41.72
N ILE A 82 31.22 5.39 41.25
CA ILE A 82 30.88 5.21 39.85
C ILE A 82 31.09 6.52 39.09
N SER A 83 31.81 6.44 37.98
CA SER A 83 32.01 7.57 37.05
C SER A 83 31.96 7.09 35.61
N ALA A 84 31.47 7.95 34.72
CA ALA A 84 31.41 7.69 33.29
C ALA A 84 32.00 8.86 32.50
N GLN A 85 32.66 8.55 31.40
CA GLN A 85 33.21 9.54 30.47
C GLN A 85 32.95 9.07 29.03
N SER A 86 32.73 10.02 28.13
CA SER A 86 32.64 9.78 26.70
C SER A 86 33.10 11.03 25.95
N GLU A 87 33.95 10.84 24.95
CA GLU A 87 34.41 11.92 24.07
C GLU A 87 33.44 12.14 22.89
N THR A 88 32.56 11.18 22.66
CA THR A 88 31.74 11.10 21.44
C THR A 88 30.23 11.27 21.71
N MET A 89 29.79 11.10 22.96
CA MET A 89 28.40 11.26 23.41
C MET A 89 28.32 11.91 24.79
N SER A 90 27.11 12.12 25.27
CA SER A 90 26.86 12.52 26.66
C SER A 90 27.35 11.43 27.62
N SER A 91 28.03 11.85 28.69
CA SER A 91 28.48 10.96 29.79
C SER A 91 27.55 11.01 31.00
N GLN A 92 26.30 11.50 30.84
CA GLN A 92 25.33 11.53 31.93
C GLN A 92 25.06 10.11 32.42
N LEU A 93 25.18 9.91 33.74
CA LEU A 93 25.10 8.60 34.37
C LEU A 93 23.80 8.48 35.17
N TRP A 94 23.06 7.39 34.92
CA TRP A 94 21.89 6.96 35.69
C TRP A 94 22.15 5.58 36.23
N THR A 95 21.82 5.36 37.50
CA THR A 95 22.01 4.07 38.16
C THR A 95 20.74 3.61 38.82
N GLU A 96 20.49 2.29 38.76
CA GLU A 96 19.32 1.66 39.32
C GLU A 96 19.72 0.27 39.86
N PHE A 97 19.14 -0.15 40.98
CA PHE A 97 19.30 -1.49 41.53
C PHE A 97 17.99 -2.28 41.32
N ASP A 98 18.06 -3.37 40.56
CA ASP A 98 16.88 -4.18 40.21
C ASP A 98 16.72 -5.47 41.04
N GLY A 99 17.45 -5.59 42.13
CA GLY A 99 17.36 -6.68 43.10
C GLY A 99 18.48 -7.74 43.00
N MET A 100 19.06 -7.99 41.83
CA MET A 100 20.24 -8.83 41.63
C MET A 100 21.37 -8.09 40.93
N ASP A 101 21.01 -7.23 40.02
CA ASP A 101 21.95 -6.46 39.21
C ASP A 101 21.93 -4.98 39.54
N TYR A 102 23.08 -4.36 39.41
CA TYR A 102 23.23 -2.93 39.45
C TYR A 102 23.36 -2.42 38.04
N VAL A 103 22.35 -1.67 37.61
CA VAL A 103 22.22 -1.20 36.22
C VAL A 103 22.81 0.21 36.10
N MET A 104 23.72 0.40 35.18
CA MET A 104 24.33 1.69 34.87
C MET A 104 24.03 2.08 33.42
N ARG A 105 23.38 3.25 33.23
CA ARG A 105 23.07 3.81 31.92
C ARG A 105 23.91 5.06 31.72
N VAL A 106 24.69 5.11 30.65
CA VAL A 106 25.56 6.24 30.28
C VAL A 106 25.05 6.84 28.98
N GLY A 107 24.62 8.09 29.00
CA GLY A 107 24.06 8.79 27.85
C GLY A 107 22.98 9.79 28.26
N ASP A 108 22.41 10.50 27.30
CA ASP A 108 21.32 11.44 27.52
C ASP A 108 19.99 10.80 27.08
N PRO A 109 18.96 10.74 27.96
CA PRO A 109 17.66 10.16 27.63
C PRO A 109 16.93 10.90 26.51
N ASP A 110 17.25 12.17 26.29
CA ASP A 110 16.59 13.04 25.30
C ASP A 110 17.36 13.12 23.97
N GLU A 111 18.61 12.64 23.92
CA GLU A 111 19.44 12.65 22.71
C GLU A 111 19.72 11.24 22.21
N THR A 112 19.71 11.06 20.89
CA THR A 112 20.10 9.81 20.24
C THR A 112 21.25 10.04 19.28
N SER A 113 22.13 9.05 19.14
CA SER A 113 23.23 9.06 18.20
C SER A 113 23.37 7.71 17.49
N ASN A 114 24.11 7.68 16.38
CA ASN A 114 24.42 6.48 15.61
C ASN A 114 25.94 6.39 15.33
N GLY A 115 26.39 5.27 14.79
CA GLY A 115 27.80 5.04 14.47
C GLY A 115 28.62 4.63 15.68
N GLN A 116 29.95 4.85 15.61
CA GLN A 116 30.92 4.39 16.62
C GLN A 116 31.06 5.40 17.76
N HIS A 117 31.00 4.88 18.97
CA HIS A 117 31.12 5.68 20.19
C HIS A 117 32.02 4.98 21.20
N ARG A 118 32.78 5.76 22.00
CA ARG A 118 33.56 5.29 23.13
C ARG A 118 32.96 5.76 24.44
N PHE A 119 32.79 4.81 25.35
CA PHE A 119 32.47 5.07 26.75
C PHE A 119 33.59 4.53 27.64
N VAL A 120 33.92 5.26 28.69
CA VAL A 120 34.77 4.82 29.78
C VAL A 120 33.97 4.82 31.06
N LEU A 121 33.72 3.65 31.63
CA LEU A 121 32.94 3.46 32.85
C LEU A 121 33.91 2.97 33.94
N SER A 122 33.96 3.63 35.09
CA SER A 122 34.77 3.19 36.21
C SER A 122 33.91 3.07 37.47
N TYR A 123 34.11 2.00 38.23
CA TYR A 123 33.42 1.74 39.49
C TYR A 123 34.26 0.85 40.43
N GLU A 124 33.96 0.80 41.71
CA GLU A 124 34.63 -0.04 42.68
C GLU A 124 33.71 -1.13 43.22
N LEU A 125 34.24 -2.38 43.28
CA LEU A 125 33.60 -3.54 43.84
C LEU A 125 34.19 -3.84 45.21
N PRO A 126 33.44 -3.69 46.32
CA PRO A 126 34.00 -3.71 47.66
C PRO A 126 34.41 -5.14 48.14
N LEU A 127 33.89 -6.20 47.54
CA LEU A 127 34.15 -7.58 47.93
C LEU A 127 34.99 -8.35 46.88
N ALA A 128 35.46 -7.69 45.83
CA ALA A 128 36.11 -8.37 44.71
C ALA A 128 37.59 -8.69 44.91
N PHE A 129 38.25 -8.10 45.89
CA PHE A 129 39.67 -8.35 46.09
C PHE A 129 40.07 -8.52 47.56
N ILE A 130 40.70 -9.64 47.84
CA ILE A 130 41.43 -9.88 49.12
C ILE A 130 42.71 -10.63 48.76
N ASP A 131 43.85 -10.08 49.12
CA ASP A 131 45.16 -10.70 48.86
C ASP A 131 45.29 -12.10 49.48
N GLY A 132 45.72 -13.08 48.68
CA GLY A 132 45.81 -14.47 49.06
C GLY A 132 44.48 -15.25 49.11
N TRP A 133 43.38 -14.68 48.70
CA TRP A 133 42.04 -15.33 48.73
C TRP A 133 41.53 -15.67 47.33
N PRO A 134 40.61 -16.63 47.19
CA PRO A 134 39.99 -16.97 45.92
C PRO A 134 39.17 -15.80 45.36
N LEU A 135 39.38 -15.45 44.12
CA LEU A 135 38.53 -14.60 43.31
C LEU A 135 37.81 -15.48 42.29
N ASN A 136 36.51 -15.26 42.12
CA ASN A 136 35.70 -15.77 41.00
C ASN A 136 34.85 -14.63 40.47
N TYR A 137 35.14 -14.19 39.26
CA TYR A 137 34.49 -13.01 38.68
C TYR A 137 33.99 -13.29 37.28
N SER A 138 32.67 -13.18 37.08
CA SER A 138 32.03 -13.13 35.79
C SER A 138 32.11 -11.72 35.25
N LEU A 139 32.97 -11.52 34.28
CA LEU A 139 33.23 -10.23 33.64
C LEU A 139 32.09 -9.85 32.68
N ILE A 140 31.61 -10.85 31.95
CA ILE A 140 30.48 -10.79 31.05
C ILE A 140 29.64 -12.04 31.30
N ASP A 141 28.32 -11.85 31.41
CA ASP A 141 27.40 -12.95 31.54
C ASP A 141 26.98 -13.50 30.14
N PRO A 142 26.63 -14.80 30.03
CA PRO A 142 26.32 -15.42 28.73
C PRO A 142 25.06 -14.90 28.04
N ASP A 143 24.28 -14.02 28.65
CA ASP A 143 23.08 -13.40 28.11
C ASP A 143 23.33 -11.98 27.56
N GLU A 144 24.59 -11.56 27.43
CA GLU A 144 24.95 -10.35 26.69
C GLU A 144 24.89 -10.61 25.19
N ASP A 145 23.86 -10.08 24.50
CA ASP A 145 23.56 -10.35 23.09
C ASP A 145 24.64 -9.93 22.07
N PRO A 146 25.29 -8.74 22.16
CA PRO A 146 26.19 -8.29 21.13
C PRO A 146 27.51 -9.05 21.06
N VAL A 147 27.97 -9.28 19.83
CA VAL A 147 29.36 -9.76 19.58
C VAL A 147 30.33 -8.67 19.97
N THR A 148 31.49 -9.06 20.55
CA THR A 148 32.62 -8.17 20.80
C THR A 148 33.77 -8.64 19.94
N ASP A 149 34.20 -7.84 18.94
CA ASP A 149 35.28 -8.23 18.02
C ASP A 149 36.59 -8.47 18.75
N ARG A 150 36.85 -7.61 19.74
CA ARG A 150 38.05 -7.74 20.60
C ARG A 150 37.70 -7.50 22.05
N PHE A 151 37.72 -8.57 22.82
CA PHE A 151 37.53 -8.51 24.27
C PHE A 151 38.86 -8.68 24.98
N HIS A 152 39.27 -7.68 25.79
CA HIS A 152 40.53 -7.68 26.49
C HIS A 152 40.36 -7.42 27.99
N VAL A 153 40.87 -8.28 28.84
CA VAL A 153 40.89 -8.12 30.28
C VAL A 153 42.31 -7.96 30.77
N ILE A 154 42.56 -6.97 31.60
CA ILE A 154 43.85 -6.68 32.19
C ILE A 154 43.73 -6.74 33.69
N LEU A 155 44.51 -7.63 34.32
CA LEU A 155 44.68 -7.69 35.78
C LEU A 155 45.92 -6.82 36.11
N ASP A 156 45.69 -5.61 36.58
CA ASP A 156 46.71 -4.63 36.86
C ASP A 156 47.09 -4.60 38.35
N GLY A 157 48.32 -4.92 38.68
CA GLY A 157 48.84 -4.94 40.05
C GLY A 157 48.53 -6.24 40.84
N PHE A 158 47.99 -7.25 40.18
CA PHE A 158 47.76 -8.56 40.79
C PHE A 158 47.74 -9.67 39.74
N ARG A 159 47.84 -10.92 40.19
CA ARG A 159 47.67 -12.13 39.36
C ARG A 159 46.80 -13.15 40.06
N LEU A 160 46.24 -14.09 39.31
CA LEU A 160 45.53 -15.25 39.79
C LEU A 160 46.40 -16.48 39.70
N ASN A 161 46.79 -17.05 40.84
CA ASN A 161 47.43 -18.35 40.91
C ASN A 161 46.36 -19.46 40.84
N ASP A 162 46.75 -20.61 40.27
CA ASP A 162 45.83 -21.73 40.00
C ASP A 162 44.59 -21.23 39.20
N SER A 163 44.84 -20.37 38.24
CA SER A 163 43.81 -19.66 37.52
C SER A 163 43.05 -20.54 36.53
N LEU A 164 41.76 -20.27 36.42
CA LEU A 164 40.89 -20.83 35.42
C LEU A 164 40.25 -19.66 34.62
N CYS A 165 40.14 -19.84 33.32
CA CYS A 165 39.45 -18.93 32.43
C CYS A 165 38.43 -19.75 31.64
N SER A 166 37.22 -19.26 31.53
CA SER A 166 36.18 -19.89 30.72
C SER A 166 35.41 -18.89 29.88
N VAL A 167 35.14 -19.27 28.62
CA VAL A 167 34.31 -18.54 27.66
C VAL A 167 33.22 -19.47 27.18
N GLY A 168 31.97 -18.97 27.09
CA GLY A 168 30.82 -19.73 26.62
C GLY A 168 29.61 -19.59 27.52
N ASP A 169 28.79 -20.63 27.59
CA ASP A 169 27.57 -20.67 28.38
C ASP A 169 27.85 -20.96 29.88
N TRP A 170 26.83 -20.84 30.72
CA TRP A 170 26.92 -21.15 32.16
C TRP A 170 27.42 -22.58 32.41
N GLY A 171 28.58 -22.67 33.05
CA GLY A 171 29.23 -23.96 33.40
C GLY A 171 30.24 -24.47 32.38
N ASP A 172 30.46 -23.78 31.27
CA ASP A 172 31.51 -24.08 30.34
C ASP A 172 32.89 -23.84 30.99
N THR A 173 33.87 -24.61 30.56
CA THR A 173 35.25 -24.53 31.09
C THR A 173 36.27 -24.42 29.94
N GLY A 174 37.24 -23.52 30.08
CA GLY A 174 38.24 -23.26 29.05
C GLY A 174 37.78 -22.27 27.99
N GLY A 175 38.44 -22.26 26.83
CA GLY A 175 38.17 -21.29 25.75
C GLY A 175 38.99 -20.01 25.85
N CYS A 176 39.68 -19.77 26.98
CA CYS A 176 40.60 -18.66 27.16
C CYS A 176 41.78 -19.05 28.06
N GLU A 177 42.80 -18.21 28.11
CA GLU A 177 44.01 -18.38 28.92
C GLU A 177 44.44 -17.05 29.52
N LEU A 178 44.84 -17.05 30.81
CA LEU A 178 45.46 -15.90 31.45
C LEU A 178 46.97 -15.92 31.12
N ILE A 179 47.44 -14.87 30.48
CA ILE A 179 48.83 -14.68 30.04
C ILE A 179 49.52 -13.78 31.05
N ASP A 180 50.66 -14.23 31.58
CA ASP A 180 51.46 -13.43 32.50
C ASP A 180 52.07 -12.21 31.79
N THR A 181 51.97 -11.06 32.42
CA THR A 181 52.57 -9.79 31.98
C THR A 181 53.49 -9.23 33.05
N ALA A 182 54.22 -8.15 32.74
CA ALA A 182 55.06 -7.47 33.74
C ALA A 182 54.23 -6.87 34.90
N PHE A 183 52.94 -6.58 34.69
CA PHE A 183 52.06 -5.87 35.63
C PHE A 183 51.06 -6.79 36.33
N GLY A 184 50.87 -8.01 35.87
CA GLY A 184 49.88 -8.97 36.34
C GLY A 184 49.57 -10.02 35.30
N GLN A 185 48.36 -10.11 34.84
CA GLN A 185 47.92 -11.03 33.79
C GLN A 185 46.96 -10.35 32.81
N GLU A 186 46.81 -10.94 31.66
CA GLU A 186 45.80 -10.49 30.67
C GLU A 186 45.08 -11.66 30.02
N VAL A 187 43.86 -11.41 29.54
CA VAL A 187 43.08 -12.34 28.71
C VAL A 187 42.64 -11.59 27.45
N ILE A 188 42.82 -12.21 26.29
CA ILE A 188 42.33 -11.68 25.01
C ILE A 188 41.46 -12.75 24.37
N VAL A 189 40.22 -12.35 23.99
CA VAL A 189 39.27 -13.18 23.24
C VAL A 189 38.89 -12.42 21.98
N GLU A 190 39.12 -13.00 20.81
CA GLU A 190 38.86 -12.37 19.50
C GLU A 190 38.28 -13.40 18.52
N PRO A 191 36.95 -13.32 18.20
CA PRO A 191 35.91 -12.53 18.87
C PRO A 191 35.39 -13.20 20.13
N LEU A 192 34.71 -12.43 21.01
CA LEU A 192 33.75 -12.95 21.97
C LEU A 192 32.41 -13.01 21.26
N GLU A 193 31.91 -14.22 21.03
CA GLU A 193 30.67 -14.46 20.30
C GLU A 193 29.45 -13.93 21.04
N ALA A 194 28.35 -13.71 20.33
CA ALA A 194 27.07 -13.34 20.92
C ALA A 194 26.64 -14.41 21.93
N ASN A 195 26.07 -13.98 23.06
CA ASN A 195 25.63 -14.85 24.15
C ASN A 195 26.76 -15.72 24.76
N ALA A 196 28.02 -15.30 24.65
CA ALA A 196 29.14 -15.94 25.30
C ALA A 196 29.60 -15.13 26.52
N GLY A 197 29.56 -15.72 27.68
CA GLY A 197 30.11 -15.15 28.91
C GLY A 197 31.64 -15.31 29.00
N LEU A 198 32.27 -14.50 29.86
CA LEU A 198 33.65 -14.66 30.23
C LEU A 198 33.81 -14.60 31.74
N ASN A 199 34.36 -15.69 32.29
CA ASN A 199 34.64 -15.83 33.73
C ASN A 199 36.13 -16.11 33.99
N ILE A 200 36.68 -15.47 35.02
CA ILE A 200 38.01 -15.74 35.55
C ILE A 200 37.96 -16.14 37.02
N SER A 201 38.78 -17.10 37.41
CA SER A 201 38.89 -17.49 38.82
C SER A 201 40.31 -17.93 39.17
N GLY A 202 40.66 -17.85 40.44
CA GLY A 202 41.95 -18.23 40.95
C GLY A 202 42.22 -17.58 42.32
N ILE A 203 43.44 -17.79 42.87
CA ILE A 203 43.87 -17.14 44.10
C ILE A 203 44.53 -15.81 43.74
N ALA A 204 43.92 -14.70 44.17
CA ALA A 204 44.42 -13.36 43.87
C ALA A 204 45.66 -13.04 44.71
N VAL A 205 46.74 -12.61 44.07
CA VAL A 205 48.00 -12.26 44.72
C VAL A 205 48.55 -10.96 44.16
N LEU A 206 48.89 -9.99 44.99
CA LEU A 206 49.45 -8.71 44.59
C LEU A 206 50.78 -8.88 43.85
N THR A 207 51.05 -7.98 42.91
CA THR A 207 52.32 -7.84 42.21
C THR A 207 52.97 -6.51 42.57
N ASP A 208 54.31 -6.46 42.46
CA ASP A 208 55.09 -5.25 42.80
C ASP A 208 55.01 -4.14 41.73
N GLN A 209 54.50 -4.45 40.59
CA GLN A 209 54.41 -3.51 39.44
C GLN A 209 52.97 -3.29 39.01
N ARG A 210 52.62 -2.05 38.72
CA ARG A 210 51.34 -1.66 38.13
C ARG A 210 51.59 -1.04 36.76
N MET A 211 50.59 -1.16 35.90
CA MET A 211 50.56 -0.51 34.62
C MET A 211 50.34 1.00 34.81
N GLY A 212 50.95 1.81 33.98
CA GLY A 212 50.68 3.23 33.95
C GLY A 212 49.31 3.52 33.29
N GLU A 213 49.04 4.80 33.11
CA GLU A 213 47.81 5.21 32.42
C GLU A 213 47.67 4.55 31.06
N ILE A 214 46.54 3.85 30.84
CA ILE A 214 46.28 3.13 29.60
C ILE A 214 45.68 4.10 28.60
N SER A 215 46.37 4.34 27.49
CA SER A 215 45.84 5.09 26.36
C SER A 215 45.42 4.15 25.25
N ILE A 216 44.14 3.97 25.05
CA ILE A 216 43.59 3.15 23.96
C ILE A 216 43.15 4.10 22.82
N PRO A 217 43.76 4.02 21.62
CA PRO A 217 43.37 4.85 20.49
C PRO A 217 41.93 4.56 20.07
N LEU A 218 41.18 5.58 19.66
CA LEU A 218 39.85 5.39 19.07
C LEU A 218 39.96 4.55 17.80
N PRO A 219 39.07 3.60 17.56
CA PRO A 219 39.01 2.86 16.32
C PRO A 219 38.79 3.80 15.12
N ALA A 220 39.31 3.41 13.97
CA ALA A 220 39.05 4.15 12.73
C ALA A 220 37.54 4.15 12.45
N ARG A 221 36.97 5.33 12.27
CA ARG A 221 35.54 5.45 11.98
C ARG A 221 35.24 4.92 10.58
N ASP A 222 34.45 3.87 10.49
CA ASP A 222 33.91 3.41 9.22
C ASP A 222 32.76 4.31 8.79
N ASP A 223 32.93 4.98 7.65
CA ASP A 223 31.83 5.72 7.05
C ASP A 223 30.76 4.74 6.57
N PRO A 224 29.50 4.88 6.98
CA PRO A 224 28.44 4.00 6.51
C PRO A 224 28.35 4.07 4.99
N PRO A 225 28.19 2.92 4.29
CA PRO A 225 28.17 2.90 2.84
C PRO A 225 27.08 3.85 2.33
N SER A 226 27.46 4.75 1.41
CA SER A 226 26.55 5.77 0.87
C SER A 226 25.34 5.11 0.21
N SER A 227 24.16 5.32 0.79
CA SER A 227 22.87 4.75 0.34
C SER A 227 22.34 5.36 -0.97
N GLY A 228 23.14 6.17 -1.68
CA GLY A 228 22.68 7.00 -2.79
C GLY A 228 22.11 6.25 -4.00
N VAL A 229 22.50 5.02 -4.26
CA VAL A 229 22.05 4.25 -5.44
C VAL A 229 20.75 3.47 -5.16
N LEU A 230 20.58 2.96 -3.95
CA LEU A 230 19.44 2.11 -3.60
C LEU A 230 18.07 2.80 -3.73
N PRO A 231 17.84 4.03 -3.21
CA PRO A 231 16.54 4.69 -3.35
C PRO A 231 16.17 4.97 -4.82
N PHE A 232 17.14 5.31 -5.67
CA PHE A 232 16.90 5.50 -7.10
C PHE A 232 16.56 4.20 -7.81
N THR A 233 17.27 3.12 -7.52
CA THR A 233 17.01 1.81 -8.14
C THR A 233 15.65 1.25 -7.72
N ALA A 234 15.28 1.36 -6.45
CA ALA A 234 13.98 0.96 -5.95
C ALA A 234 12.83 1.76 -6.59
N ALA A 235 12.94 3.09 -6.63
CA ALA A 235 11.94 3.94 -7.27
C ALA A 235 11.81 3.66 -8.77
N LEU A 236 12.93 3.49 -9.47
CA LEU A 236 12.95 3.15 -10.90
C LEU A 236 12.30 1.79 -11.15
N ALA A 237 12.60 0.78 -10.34
CA ALA A 237 12.01 -0.56 -10.43
C ALA A 237 10.48 -0.52 -10.25
N ALA A 238 9.97 0.27 -9.27
CA ALA A 238 8.54 0.46 -9.06
C ALA A 238 7.84 1.06 -10.28
N VAL A 239 8.41 2.13 -10.83
CA VAL A 239 7.84 2.81 -12.02
C VAL A 239 7.90 1.91 -13.25
N ALA A 240 9.01 1.22 -13.49
CA ALA A 240 9.19 0.31 -14.61
C ALA A 240 8.20 -0.87 -14.54
N ALA A 241 8.03 -1.47 -13.38
CA ALA A 241 7.10 -2.57 -13.16
C ALA A 241 5.63 -2.11 -13.32
N ALA A 242 5.27 -0.94 -12.79
CA ALA A 242 3.94 -0.35 -13.00
C ALA A 242 3.67 -0.03 -14.47
N ALA A 243 4.66 0.53 -15.18
CA ALA A 243 4.55 0.80 -16.61
C ALA A 243 4.37 -0.49 -17.43
N LEU A 244 5.10 -1.55 -17.09
CA LEU A 244 4.95 -2.86 -17.72
C LEU A 244 3.55 -3.43 -17.50
N ALA A 245 3.01 -3.36 -16.29
CA ALA A 245 1.64 -3.80 -15.97
C ALA A 245 0.59 -2.99 -16.75
N VAL A 246 0.76 -1.68 -16.85
CA VAL A 246 -0.12 -0.81 -17.63
C VAL A 246 -0.04 -1.15 -19.12
N LEU A 247 1.16 -1.29 -19.68
CA LEU A 247 1.37 -1.64 -21.09
C LEU A 247 0.77 -3.00 -21.46
N THR A 248 0.98 -4.01 -20.59
CA THR A 248 0.39 -5.34 -20.82
C THR A 248 -1.14 -5.30 -20.79
N ASN A 249 -1.73 -4.52 -19.87
CA ASN A 249 -3.18 -4.36 -19.79
C ASN A 249 -3.74 -3.54 -20.97
N VAL A 250 -3.03 -2.49 -21.40
CA VAL A 250 -3.42 -1.74 -22.62
C VAL A 250 -3.40 -2.65 -23.84
N ARG A 251 -2.34 -3.47 -24.02
CA ARG A 251 -2.28 -4.44 -25.13
C ARG A 251 -3.38 -5.48 -25.09
N ARG A 252 -3.76 -5.95 -23.89
CA ARG A 252 -4.87 -6.91 -23.70
C ARG A 252 -6.24 -6.27 -23.93
N GLY A 253 -6.36 -4.96 -23.74
CA GLY A 253 -7.57 -4.16 -23.97
C GLY A 253 -7.68 -3.56 -25.36
N MET A 254 -6.82 -3.92 -26.35
CA MET A 254 -6.94 -3.42 -27.71
C MET A 254 -8.21 -3.95 -28.39
N ASN A 255 -8.94 -3.04 -29.04
CA ASN A 255 -10.14 -3.36 -29.79
C ASN A 255 -9.80 -4.00 -31.14
N THR A 256 -10.66 -4.89 -31.59
CA THR A 256 -10.56 -5.48 -32.93
C THR A 256 -11.42 -4.67 -33.89
N VAL A 257 -10.86 -4.21 -35.00
CA VAL A 257 -11.60 -3.53 -36.07
C VAL A 257 -11.49 -4.33 -37.37
N GLY A 258 -12.49 -4.23 -38.24
CA GLY A 258 -12.40 -4.76 -39.60
C GLY A 258 -11.33 -3.97 -40.38
N ALA A 259 -10.49 -4.68 -41.13
CA ALA A 259 -9.39 -4.05 -41.88
C ALA A 259 -9.84 -3.45 -43.21
N THR A 260 -11.08 -3.59 -43.59
CA THR A 260 -11.66 -3.06 -44.82
C THR A 260 -12.48 -1.82 -44.51
N ASP A 261 -12.10 -0.73 -45.11
CA ASP A 261 -12.83 0.51 -45.32
C ASP A 261 -12.68 1.61 -44.27
N ALA A 262 -12.76 2.76 -44.86
CA ALA A 262 -12.77 4.08 -44.30
C ALA A 262 -13.76 4.21 -43.15
N ALA A 263 -13.58 3.72 -42.08
CA ALA A 263 -14.24 3.90 -40.82
C ALA A 263 -14.42 2.63 -39.98
N GLY A 264 -14.19 1.43 -40.51
CA GLY A 264 -14.43 0.21 -39.72
C GLY A 264 -15.88 0.10 -39.16
N ALA A 265 -16.77 0.98 -39.65
CA ALA A 265 -18.15 1.09 -39.22
C ALA A 265 -19.06 0.02 -39.82
N ALA A 266 -18.59 -0.70 -40.83
CA ALA A 266 -19.29 -1.85 -41.35
C ALA A 266 -19.11 -3.04 -40.42
N ILE A 267 -20.21 -3.75 -40.12
CA ILE A 267 -20.14 -5.00 -39.33
C ILE A 267 -19.34 -5.99 -40.18
N PRO A 268 -18.17 -6.50 -39.66
CA PRO A 268 -17.31 -7.35 -40.48
C PRO A 268 -17.99 -8.65 -40.86
N VAL A 269 -17.83 -9.05 -42.12
CA VAL A 269 -18.23 -10.38 -42.57
C VAL A 269 -17.32 -11.43 -41.91
N ALA A 270 -17.87 -12.57 -41.51
CA ALA A 270 -17.12 -13.66 -40.91
C ALA A 270 -15.92 -14.06 -41.78
N GLY A 271 -14.72 -14.02 -41.20
CA GLY A 271 -13.46 -14.34 -41.88
C GLY A 271 -12.75 -13.16 -42.57
N GLY A 272 -13.25 -11.93 -42.43
CA GLY A 272 -12.59 -10.72 -42.92
C GLY A 272 -11.28 -10.40 -42.18
N LEU A 273 -10.37 -9.66 -42.85
CA LEU A 273 -9.14 -9.17 -42.24
C LEU A 273 -9.48 -8.23 -41.07
N THR A 274 -8.81 -8.41 -39.95
CA THR A 274 -8.98 -7.57 -38.76
C THR A 274 -7.65 -6.98 -38.29
N SER A 275 -7.69 -5.79 -37.69
CA SER A 275 -6.56 -5.16 -37.05
C SER A 275 -6.88 -4.85 -35.59
N ARG A 276 -5.84 -4.62 -34.78
CA ARG A 276 -5.99 -4.21 -33.38
C ARG A 276 -5.66 -2.76 -33.20
N VAL A 277 -6.56 -2.00 -32.56
CA VAL A 277 -6.43 -0.58 -32.31
C VAL A 277 -6.67 -0.26 -30.83
N THR A 278 -6.08 0.83 -30.34
CA THR A 278 -6.34 1.35 -29.01
C THR A 278 -7.69 2.09 -28.97
N ASP A 279 -8.26 2.33 -27.76
CA ASP A 279 -9.47 3.15 -27.63
C ASP A 279 -9.31 4.55 -28.23
N SER A 280 -8.12 5.15 -28.11
CA SER A 280 -7.79 6.46 -28.68
C SER A 280 -7.85 6.44 -30.21
N ALA A 281 -7.22 5.43 -30.81
CA ALA A 281 -7.26 5.27 -32.27
C ALA A 281 -8.68 4.97 -32.77
N LEU A 282 -9.42 4.12 -32.04
CA LEU A 282 -10.81 3.81 -32.38
C LEU A 282 -11.69 5.08 -32.32
N TYR A 283 -11.50 5.93 -31.29
CA TYR A 283 -12.20 7.19 -31.19
C TYR A 283 -11.87 8.15 -32.38
N GLU A 284 -10.62 8.22 -32.80
CA GLU A 284 -10.19 9.05 -33.91
C GLU A 284 -10.73 8.57 -35.28
N MET A 285 -11.02 7.27 -35.40
CA MET A 285 -11.63 6.68 -36.61
C MET A 285 -13.11 7.07 -36.78
N ALA A 286 -13.80 7.49 -35.72
CA ALA A 286 -15.21 7.87 -35.82
C ALA A 286 -15.35 9.18 -36.65
N THR A 287 -16.32 9.19 -37.56
CA THR A 287 -16.67 10.32 -38.43
C THR A 287 -17.91 11.05 -37.87
N VAL A 288 -18.68 11.69 -38.71
CA VAL A 288 -20.01 12.24 -38.37
C VAL A 288 -21.03 11.52 -39.26
N GLU A 289 -21.95 10.80 -38.65
CA GLU A 289 -23.02 10.08 -39.34
C GLU A 289 -24.38 10.61 -38.91
N PHE A 290 -25.27 10.84 -39.88
CA PHE A 290 -26.57 11.49 -39.72
C PHE A 290 -27.67 10.50 -39.30
N ALA A 291 -27.39 9.20 -39.32
CA ALA A 291 -28.36 8.16 -38.97
C ALA A 291 -27.96 7.47 -37.68
N ALA A 292 -28.97 7.19 -36.87
CA ALA A 292 -28.76 6.38 -35.65
C ALA A 292 -28.25 4.97 -35.99
N PRO A 293 -27.43 4.35 -35.13
CA PRO A 293 -26.96 2.99 -35.30
C PRO A 293 -28.12 2.02 -35.45
N LYS A 294 -28.04 1.16 -36.48
CA LYS A 294 -29.10 0.16 -36.74
C LYS A 294 -28.92 -1.09 -35.87
N GLY A 295 -30.03 -1.64 -35.40
CA GLY A 295 -30.07 -2.90 -34.67
C GLY A 295 -29.67 -2.84 -33.21
N ILE A 296 -29.51 -1.64 -32.66
CA ILE A 296 -29.32 -1.38 -31.23
C ILE A 296 -30.22 -0.24 -30.76
N GLN A 297 -30.59 -0.29 -29.49
CA GLN A 297 -31.34 0.77 -28.83
C GLN A 297 -30.40 1.83 -28.21
N PRO A 298 -30.88 3.07 -27.91
CA PRO A 298 -30.07 4.11 -27.28
C PRO A 298 -29.32 3.65 -26.02
N TRP A 299 -29.96 2.89 -25.12
CA TRP A 299 -29.34 2.38 -23.90
C TRP A 299 -28.17 1.42 -24.18
N GLU A 300 -28.25 0.60 -25.23
CA GLU A 300 -27.19 -0.27 -25.68
C GLU A 300 -25.99 0.52 -26.22
N GLY A 301 -26.30 1.59 -26.97
CA GLY A 301 -25.30 2.54 -27.47
C GLY A 301 -24.51 3.19 -26.32
N ASN A 302 -25.18 3.55 -25.23
CA ASN A 302 -24.52 4.06 -24.03
C ASN A 302 -23.55 3.04 -23.43
N VAL A 303 -23.94 1.77 -23.35
CA VAL A 303 -23.08 0.69 -22.84
C VAL A 303 -21.87 0.49 -23.76
N ILE A 304 -22.07 0.54 -25.09
CA ILE A 304 -21.00 0.40 -26.08
C ILE A 304 -19.97 1.53 -25.94
N LEU A 305 -20.39 2.78 -25.77
CA LEU A 305 -19.47 3.91 -25.62
C LEU A 305 -18.74 3.90 -24.29
N ASN A 306 -19.43 3.58 -23.21
CA ASN A 306 -18.89 3.73 -21.86
C ASN A 306 -18.20 2.47 -21.31
N GLU A 307 -18.38 1.29 -21.94
CA GLU A 307 -17.79 0.00 -21.54
C GLU A 307 -18.08 -0.41 -20.11
N HIS A 308 -19.18 0.01 -19.54
CA HIS A 308 -19.54 -0.36 -18.19
C HIS A 308 -21.04 -0.53 -18.01
N LEU A 309 -21.40 -1.43 -17.10
CA LEU A 309 -22.78 -1.67 -16.69
C LEU A 309 -23.04 -0.83 -15.43
N GLY A 310 -23.33 0.46 -15.65
CA GLY A 310 -23.51 1.47 -14.60
C GLY A 310 -24.81 1.32 -13.81
N SER A 311 -24.98 2.21 -12.84
CA SER A 311 -26.25 2.36 -12.08
C SER A 311 -27.34 3.07 -12.88
N ASP A 312 -26.98 3.58 -14.05
CA ASP A 312 -27.83 4.32 -14.99
C ASP A 312 -28.47 3.44 -16.05
N LEU A 313 -28.17 2.13 -16.07
CA LEU A 313 -28.59 1.20 -17.11
C LEU A 313 -30.12 1.14 -17.27
N GLN A 314 -30.86 1.05 -16.16
CA GLN A 314 -32.32 1.05 -16.20
C GLN A 314 -32.88 2.41 -16.64
N SER A 315 -32.25 3.48 -16.20
CA SER A 315 -32.63 4.85 -16.55
C SER A 315 -32.47 5.11 -18.05
N THR A 316 -31.37 4.63 -18.64
CA THR A 316 -31.13 4.76 -20.09
C THR A 316 -32.07 3.87 -20.91
N TRP A 317 -32.43 2.67 -20.40
CA TRP A 317 -33.46 1.85 -21.02
C TRP A 317 -34.83 2.53 -21.01
N VAL A 318 -35.28 3.07 -19.87
CA VAL A 318 -36.53 3.84 -19.79
C VAL A 318 -36.50 5.04 -20.76
N SER A 319 -35.35 5.73 -20.87
CA SER A 319 -35.18 6.82 -21.85
C SER A 319 -35.36 6.35 -23.30
N SER A 320 -34.90 5.15 -23.62
CA SER A 320 -35.10 4.56 -24.96
C SER A 320 -36.56 4.29 -25.25
N LEU A 321 -37.31 3.80 -24.26
CA LEU A 321 -38.77 3.57 -24.40
C LEU A 321 -39.58 4.86 -24.56
N ILE A 322 -39.19 5.93 -23.84
CA ILE A 322 -39.80 7.24 -24.01
C ILE A 322 -39.57 7.76 -25.43
N GLY A 323 -38.33 7.67 -25.89
CA GLY A 323 -37.98 8.11 -27.24
C GLY A 323 -38.65 7.32 -28.35
N ALA A 324 -38.85 6.02 -28.13
CA ALA A 324 -39.63 5.17 -29.04
C ALA A 324 -41.14 5.40 -28.97
N GLY A 325 -41.61 6.25 -28.03
CA GLY A 325 -43.06 6.46 -27.83
C GLY A 325 -43.80 5.28 -27.23
N VAL A 326 -43.07 4.35 -26.59
CA VAL A 326 -43.61 3.16 -25.94
C VAL A 326 -44.26 3.49 -24.60
N ILE A 327 -43.62 4.37 -23.83
CA ILE A 327 -44.12 4.86 -22.55
C ILE A 327 -44.08 6.38 -22.46
N SER A 328 -44.92 6.96 -21.62
CA SER A 328 -44.83 8.35 -21.14
C SER A 328 -44.55 8.36 -19.65
N ILE A 329 -43.91 9.43 -19.17
CA ILE A 329 -43.74 9.70 -17.75
C ILE A 329 -44.19 11.13 -17.47
N GLU A 330 -45.15 11.26 -16.58
CA GLU A 330 -45.69 12.55 -16.16
C GLU A 330 -45.52 12.76 -14.66
N LYS A 331 -45.21 13.99 -14.26
CA LYS A 331 -45.11 14.35 -12.85
C LYS A 331 -46.49 14.54 -12.24
N ASN A 332 -46.74 13.88 -11.12
CA ASN A 332 -47.99 14.00 -10.35
C ASN A 332 -47.65 14.27 -8.87
N GLY A 333 -47.43 15.53 -8.52
CA GLY A 333 -47.04 15.95 -7.18
C GLY A 333 -45.67 15.39 -6.74
N GLN A 334 -45.67 14.52 -5.74
CA GLN A 334 -44.48 13.81 -5.21
C GLN A 334 -44.29 12.43 -5.86
N ALA A 335 -45.02 12.12 -6.90
CA ALA A 335 -44.97 10.89 -7.65
C ALA A 335 -44.75 11.17 -9.13
N VAL A 336 -44.47 10.13 -9.87
CA VAL A 336 -44.53 10.09 -11.33
C VAL A 336 -45.46 8.98 -11.75
N ASP A 337 -46.28 9.25 -12.74
CA ASP A 337 -47.16 8.27 -13.40
C ASP A 337 -46.43 7.81 -14.67
N ILE A 338 -46.20 6.52 -14.79
CA ILE A 338 -45.68 5.88 -15.99
C ILE A 338 -46.87 5.27 -16.72
N GLU A 339 -47.05 5.62 -17.97
CA GLU A 339 -48.12 5.12 -18.81
C GLU A 339 -47.58 4.41 -20.04
N LEU A 340 -48.13 3.23 -20.33
CA LEU A 340 -47.81 2.47 -21.54
C LEU A 340 -48.68 2.98 -22.68
N LEU A 341 -48.04 3.54 -23.70
CA LEU A 341 -48.71 4.10 -24.88
C LEU A 341 -48.86 3.08 -26.00
N ALA A 342 -47.89 2.17 -26.14
CA ALA A 342 -47.87 1.13 -27.16
C ALA A 342 -48.66 -0.10 -26.73
N SER A 343 -49.22 -0.84 -27.70
CA SER A 343 -49.78 -2.16 -27.41
C SER A 343 -48.68 -3.14 -27.04
N ARG A 344 -48.90 -4.00 -26.02
CA ARG A 344 -47.94 -5.04 -25.66
C ARG A 344 -47.63 -6.00 -26.80
N GLU A 345 -48.55 -6.19 -27.71
CA GLU A 345 -48.39 -7.05 -28.88
C GLU A 345 -47.39 -6.50 -29.89
N ASP A 346 -47.24 -5.18 -29.93
CA ASP A 346 -46.34 -4.47 -30.84
C ASP A 346 -44.91 -4.40 -30.29
N LEU A 347 -44.70 -4.75 -29.01
CA LEU A 347 -43.37 -4.74 -28.38
C LEU A 347 -42.54 -5.95 -28.78
N SER A 348 -41.23 -5.76 -28.84
CA SER A 348 -40.30 -6.89 -28.90
C SER A 348 -40.49 -7.82 -27.69
N GLU A 349 -40.17 -9.11 -27.83
CA GLU A 349 -40.28 -10.06 -26.72
C GLU A 349 -39.44 -9.58 -25.51
N PHE A 350 -38.29 -9.00 -25.77
CA PHE A 350 -37.40 -8.42 -24.77
C PHE A 350 -38.05 -7.24 -24.04
N ASP A 351 -38.55 -6.24 -24.74
CA ASP A 351 -39.16 -5.06 -24.13
C ASP A 351 -40.48 -5.44 -23.43
N ARG A 352 -41.25 -6.36 -23.97
CA ARG A 352 -42.47 -6.88 -23.36
C ARG A 352 -42.15 -7.49 -21.98
N ARG A 353 -41.13 -8.35 -21.90
CA ARG A 353 -40.72 -8.93 -20.63
C ARG A 353 -40.32 -7.89 -19.60
N LEU A 354 -39.60 -6.87 -19.98
CA LEU A 354 -39.17 -5.80 -19.07
C LEU A 354 -40.35 -4.91 -18.65
N ILE A 355 -41.29 -4.62 -19.56
CA ILE A 355 -42.55 -3.91 -19.26
C ILE A 355 -43.43 -4.72 -18.30
N ASP A 356 -43.52 -6.03 -18.43
CA ASP A 356 -44.28 -6.88 -17.50
C ASP A 356 -43.69 -6.89 -16.09
N ILE A 357 -42.35 -6.76 -15.96
CA ILE A 357 -41.69 -6.55 -14.67
C ILE A 357 -41.97 -5.13 -14.12
N LEU A 358 -41.88 -4.12 -14.99
CA LEU A 358 -42.14 -2.73 -14.62
C LEU A 358 -43.62 -2.52 -14.25
N MET A 359 -44.55 -3.11 -15.00
CA MET A 359 -46.02 -2.96 -14.87
C MET A 359 -46.66 -4.35 -14.77
N PRO A 360 -46.61 -4.98 -13.58
CA PRO A 360 -47.08 -6.36 -13.42
C PRO A 360 -48.60 -6.47 -13.55
N GLY A 361 -49.07 -7.66 -13.88
CA GLY A 361 -50.47 -8.00 -13.96
C GLY A 361 -51.20 -7.38 -15.15
N GLY A 362 -50.50 -7.02 -16.23
CA GLY A 362 -51.11 -6.44 -17.42
C GLY A 362 -51.48 -4.96 -17.27
N ALA A 363 -51.03 -4.29 -16.20
CA ALA A 363 -51.32 -2.87 -15.96
C ALA A 363 -50.79 -1.99 -17.09
N THR A 364 -51.57 -1.00 -17.52
CA THR A 364 -51.15 0.00 -18.52
C THR A 364 -50.54 1.26 -17.90
N SER A 365 -50.60 1.39 -16.57
CA SER A 365 -49.98 2.50 -15.85
C SER A 365 -49.44 2.06 -14.50
N ARG A 366 -48.38 2.77 -14.03
CA ARG A 366 -47.83 2.59 -12.70
C ARG A 366 -47.46 3.93 -12.08
N ARG A 367 -47.94 4.16 -10.87
CA ARG A 367 -47.56 5.33 -10.06
C ARG A 367 -46.35 4.99 -9.20
N VAL A 368 -45.30 5.80 -9.27
CA VAL A 368 -44.06 5.65 -8.50
C VAL A 368 -43.82 6.89 -7.65
N TYR A 369 -43.84 6.72 -6.34
CA TYR A 369 -43.56 7.80 -5.39
C TYR A 369 -42.06 8.00 -5.23
N LYS A 370 -41.62 9.24 -4.95
CA LYS A 370 -40.21 9.56 -4.67
C LYS A 370 -39.64 8.80 -3.46
N LYS A 371 -40.52 8.32 -2.57
CA LYS A 371 -40.16 7.52 -1.40
C LYS A 371 -39.87 6.07 -1.82
N TYR A 372 -38.88 5.45 -1.20
CA TYR A 372 -38.56 4.03 -1.38
C TYR A 372 -39.81 3.14 -1.24
N THR A 373 -39.95 2.24 -2.18
CA THR A 373 -41.03 1.24 -2.20
C THR A 373 -40.42 -0.11 -2.59
N GLU A 374 -40.47 -1.09 -1.69
CA GLU A 374 -39.84 -2.40 -1.87
C GLU A 374 -40.24 -3.10 -3.17
N SER A 375 -41.56 -3.07 -3.50
CA SER A 375 -42.07 -3.68 -4.73
C SER A 375 -41.51 -3.03 -6.00
N PHE A 376 -41.26 -1.71 -5.98
CA PHE A 376 -40.63 -1.03 -7.10
C PHE A 376 -39.13 -1.31 -7.14
N ALA A 377 -38.48 -1.27 -5.99
CA ALA A 377 -37.03 -1.55 -5.91
C ALA A 377 -36.68 -2.97 -6.38
N THR A 378 -37.52 -3.95 -6.04
CA THR A 378 -37.36 -5.33 -6.50
C THR A 378 -37.52 -5.43 -8.02
N ALA A 379 -38.58 -4.84 -8.59
CA ALA A 379 -38.79 -4.78 -10.04
C ALA A 379 -37.63 -4.07 -10.75
N TRP A 380 -37.17 -2.94 -10.20
CA TRP A 380 -36.06 -2.16 -10.76
C TRP A 380 -34.74 -2.95 -10.77
N LYS A 381 -34.49 -3.75 -9.72
CA LYS A 381 -33.33 -4.65 -9.65
C LYS A 381 -33.44 -5.78 -10.67
N GLU A 382 -34.62 -6.41 -10.80
CA GLU A 382 -34.86 -7.48 -11.77
C GLU A 382 -34.68 -7.00 -13.21
N ILE A 383 -35.22 -5.81 -13.56
CA ILE A 383 -34.98 -5.17 -14.85
C ILE A 383 -33.47 -5.05 -15.11
N ARG A 384 -32.70 -4.59 -14.12
CA ARG A 384 -31.24 -4.48 -14.25
C ARG A 384 -30.57 -5.82 -14.57
N GLU A 385 -30.98 -6.88 -13.90
CA GLU A 385 -30.42 -8.22 -14.10
C GLU A 385 -30.70 -8.74 -15.52
N VAL A 386 -31.90 -8.49 -16.04
CA VAL A 386 -32.27 -8.84 -17.42
C VAL A 386 -31.45 -8.04 -18.44
N LEU A 387 -31.33 -6.72 -18.26
CA LEU A 387 -30.50 -5.86 -19.14
C LEU A 387 -29.03 -6.29 -19.14
N ILE A 388 -28.48 -6.63 -17.98
CA ILE A 388 -27.10 -7.14 -17.85
C ILE A 388 -26.96 -8.50 -18.54
N GLY A 389 -27.97 -9.36 -18.42
CA GLY A 389 -28.02 -10.68 -19.08
C GLY A 389 -27.93 -10.52 -20.59
N ASP A 390 -28.79 -9.70 -21.17
CA ASP A 390 -28.85 -9.42 -22.60
C ASP A 390 -27.50 -8.91 -23.15
N ILE A 391 -26.91 -7.91 -22.48
CA ILE A 391 -25.58 -7.38 -22.89
C ILE A 391 -24.49 -8.45 -22.86
N LYS A 392 -24.54 -9.38 -21.91
CA LYS A 392 -23.53 -10.45 -21.81
C LYS A 392 -23.68 -11.51 -22.93
N GLU A 393 -24.87 -11.71 -23.42
CA GLU A 393 -25.13 -12.66 -24.51
C GLU A 393 -24.71 -12.09 -25.88
N LYS A 394 -24.65 -10.77 -26.01
CA LYS A 394 -24.17 -10.11 -27.22
C LYS A 394 -22.64 -10.19 -27.35
N ASN A 395 -22.15 -10.69 -28.46
CA ASN A 395 -20.71 -10.86 -28.72
C ASN A 395 -20.03 -9.54 -29.12
N TRP A 396 -20.26 -8.46 -28.35
CA TRP A 396 -19.66 -7.16 -28.61
C TRP A 396 -18.29 -6.99 -27.94
N TRP A 397 -17.99 -7.84 -26.94
CA TRP A 397 -16.71 -7.83 -26.22
C TRP A 397 -16.07 -9.20 -26.20
N ASN A 398 -14.75 -9.24 -26.30
CA ASN A 398 -13.97 -10.48 -26.17
C ASN A 398 -14.05 -11.11 -24.76
N LYS A 399 -14.44 -10.30 -23.77
CA LYS A 399 -14.68 -10.73 -22.39
C LYS A 399 -15.92 -10.00 -21.86
N PRO A 400 -16.76 -10.65 -21.06
CA PRO A 400 -17.96 -10.02 -20.52
C PRO A 400 -17.61 -8.77 -19.72
N LEU A 401 -18.40 -7.72 -19.92
CA LEU A 401 -18.27 -6.48 -19.17
C LEU A 401 -18.46 -6.74 -17.67
N ARG A 402 -17.63 -6.14 -16.85
CA ARG A 402 -17.79 -6.18 -15.40
C ARG A 402 -18.68 -5.05 -14.91
N VAL A 403 -19.51 -5.34 -13.91
CA VAL A 403 -20.23 -4.32 -13.16
C VAL A 403 -19.22 -3.60 -12.26
N TRP A 404 -18.70 -2.46 -12.72
CA TRP A 404 -17.65 -1.72 -12.00
C TRP A 404 -17.93 -0.22 -12.01
N ASN A 405 -17.76 0.43 -10.84
CA ASN A 405 -17.90 1.87 -10.73
C ASN A 405 -16.54 2.57 -10.90
N LYS A 406 -16.43 3.55 -11.81
CA LYS A 406 -15.18 4.29 -12.10
C LYS A 406 -14.56 4.94 -10.86
N ARG A 407 -15.38 5.45 -9.92
CA ARG A 407 -14.91 6.08 -8.68
C ARG A 407 -14.23 5.07 -7.75
N THR A 408 -14.79 3.88 -7.60
CA THR A 408 -14.23 2.84 -6.71
C THR A 408 -12.89 2.31 -7.21
N SER A 409 -12.62 2.35 -8.52
CA SER A 409 -11.33 1.90 -9.10
C SER A 409 -10.16 2.83 -8.73
N ILE A 410 -10.37 4.15 -8.74
CA ILE A 410 -9.33 5.12 -8.38
C ILE A 410 -9.08 5.09 -6.87
N ILE A 411 -10.15 5.11 -6.08
CA ILE A 411 -10.06 5.00 -4.62
C ILE A 411 -9.40 3.67 -4.24
N GLY A 412 -9.79 2.56 -4.89
CA GLY A 412 -9.18 1.25 -4.69
C GLY A 412 -7.67 1.22 -4.97
N ALA A 413 -7.19 1.92 -6.01
CA ALA A 413 -5.77 2.02 -6.32
C ALA A 413 -5.00 2.79 -5.23
N TRP A 414 -5.55 3.90 -4.73
CA TRP A 414 -4.96 4.67 -3.65
C TRP A 414 -4.94 3.92 -2.31
N VAL A 415 -6.04 3.26 -1.96
CA VAL A 415 -6.12 2.41 -0.77
C VAL A 415 -5.13 1.25 -0.87
N SER A 416 -5.01 0.62 -2.04
CA SER A 416 -4.02 -0.45 -2.26
C SER A 416 -2.58 0.06 -2.16
N ALA A 417 -2.29 1.27 -2.64
CA ALA A 417 -0.98 1.90 -2.48
C ALA A 417 -0.63 2.12 -1.01
N ALA A 418 -1.56 2.68 -0.25
CA ALA A 418 -1.37 2.91 1.19
C ALA A 418 -1.20 1.59 1.97
N LEU A 419 -2.01 0.57 1.65
CA LEU A 419 -1.89 -0.76 2.25
C LEU A 419 -0.55 -1.43 1.92
N LEU A 420 -0.05 -1.31 0.68
CA LEU A 420 1.24 -1.88 0.30
C LEU A 420 2.40 -1.20 1.02
N VAL A 421 2.36 0.13 1.19
CA VAL A 421 3.33 0.85 2.02
C VAL A 421 3.24 0.38 3.48
N GLY A 422 2.03 0.28 4.03
CA GLY A 422 1.82 -0.22 5.39
C GLY A 422 2.34 -1.65 5.59
N VAL A 423 2.11 -2.54 4.63
CA VAL A 423 2.64 -3.92 4.67
C VAL A 423 4.16 -3.93 4.61
N LEU A 424 4.79 -3.11 3.76
CA LEU A 424 6.25 -3.01 3.71
C LEU A 424 6.84 -2.54 5.05
N LEU A 425 6.23 -1.53 5.68
CA LEU A 425 6.65 -1.02 6.98
C LEU A 425 6.45 -2.05 8.10
N ILE A 426 5.35 -2.80 8.07
CA ILE A 426 5.09 -3.88 9.04
C ILE A 426 6.10 -5.01 8.85
N LEU A 427 6.35 -5.44 7.61
CA LEU A 427 7.34 -6.49 7.34
C LEU A 427 8.74 -6.08 7.81
N ASP A 428 9.09 -4.81 7.70
CA ASP A 428 10.35 -4.24 8.18
C ASP A 428 10.44 -4.20 9.72
N SER A 429 9.31 -4.19 10.41
CA SER A 429 9.24 -4.12 11.89
C SER A 429 9.05 -5.48 12.59
N ILE A 430 8.79 -6.56 11.86
CA ILE A 430 8.57 -7.89 12.44
C ILE A 430 9.90 -8.63 12.57
N GLU A 431 10.34 -8.85 13.80
CA GLU A 431 11.37 -9.83 14.13
C GLU A 431 10.69 -11.17 14.43
N ILE A 432 11.00 -12.21 13.65
CA ILE A 432 10.59 -13.57 13.98
C ILE A 432 11.75 -14.21 14.72
N ARG A 433 11.57 -14.40 16.03
CA ARG A 433 12.50 -15.15 16.87
C ARG A 433 12.02 -16.61 16.95
N ASP A 434 12.95 -17.54 16.93
CA ASP A 434 12.64 -18.94 17.22
C ASP A 434 12.39 -19.16 18.71
N SER A 435 12.11 -20.41 19.12
CA SER A 435 11.85 -20.76 20.54
C SER A 435 13.07 -20.50 21.44
N ASP A 436 14.24 -20.33 20.87
CA ASP A 436 15.52 -20.16 21.56
C ASP A 436 15.99 -18.69 21.54
N GLY A 437 15.13 -17.77 21.00
CA GLY A 437 15.40 -16.34 20.96
C GLY A 437 16.24 -15.87 19.77
N ASN A 438 16.73 -16.80 18.92
CA ASN A 438 17.51 -16.47 17.73
C ASN A 438 16.62 -16.01 16.58
N VAL A 439 17.12 -15.12 15.71
CA VAL A 439 16.39 -14.71 14.51
C VAL A 439 16.28 -15.91 13.56
N ALA A 440 15.06 -16.43 13.40
CA ALA A 440 14.83 -17.61 12.58
C ALA A 440 15.23 -17.35 11.12
N GLY A 441 16.00 -18.24 10.54
CA GLY A 441 16.72 -18.09 9.25
C GLY A 441 15.87 -17.93 7.98
N PHE A 442 14.58 -17.61 8.07
CA PHE A 442 13.74 -17.17 6.97
C PHE A 442 12.75 -16.10 7.46
N ALA A 443 13.29 -15.04 8.05
CA ALA A 443 12.49 -13.91 8.45
C ALA A 443 12.01 -13.15 7.20
N PRO A 444 10.75 -12.67 7.16
CA PRO A 444 10.30 -11.74 6.13
C PRO A 444 11.19 -10.50 6.01
N ASN A 445 11.95 -10.18 7.05
CA ASN A 445 12.98 -9.13 7.09
C ASN A 445 14.09 -9.37 6.05
N ALA A 446 14.41 -10.61 5.68
CA ALA A 446 15.42 -10.89 4.64
C ALA A 446 15.07 -10.26 3.28
N LEU A 447 13.79 -9.92 3.04
CA LEU A 447 13.36 -9.18 1.85
C LEU A 447 13.57 -7.67 1.99
N THR A 448 13.58 -7.13 3.21
CA THR A 448 13.72 -5.70 3.47
C THR A 448 15.13 -5.32 3.93
N ASP A 449 15.87 -6.26 4.53
CA ASP A 449 17.23 -6.06 5.01
C ASP A 449 18.28 -6.14 3.89
N SER A 450 17.93 -6.67 2.72
CA SER A 450 18.82 -6.68 1.58
C SER A 450 18.43 -5.66 0.51
N ALA A 451 19.39 -4.95 -0.06
CA ALA A 451 19.17 -4.01 -1.16
C ALA A 451 18.40 -4.64 -2.33
N VAL A 452 18.68 -5.91 -2.65
CA VAL A 452 18.00 -6.67 -3.70
C VAL A 452 16.56 -6.98 -3.31
N GLY A 453 16.33 -7.39 -2.06
CA GLY A 453 14.99 -7.69 -1.54
C GLY A 453 14.06 -6.48 -1.60
N VAL A 454 14.53 -5.31 -1.19
CA VAL A 454 13.75 -4.04 -1.29
C VAL A 454 13.39 -3.73 -2.73
N VAL A 455 14.33 -3.81 -3.66
CA VAL A 455 14.07 -3.53 -5.08
C VAL A 455 13.03 -4.50 -5.65
N VAL A 456 13.11 -5.80 -5.30
CA VAL A 456 12.14 -6.81 -5.74
C VAL A 456 10.76 -6.57 -5.13
N ALA A 457 10.66 -6.33 -3.82
CA ALA A 457 9.39 -6.08 -3.15
C ALA A 457 8.68 -4.84 -3.70
N VAL A 458 9.42 -3.75 -3.90
CA VAL A 458 8.90 -2.50 -4.46
C VAL A 458 8.51 -2.65 -5.95
N ALA A 459 9.25 -3.46 -6.72
CA ALA A 459 8.88 -3.78 -8.11
C ALA A 459 7.56 -4.58 -8.16
N ILE A 460 7.37 -5.57 -7.29
CA ILE A 460 6.12 -6.34 -7.18
C ILE A 460 4.96 -5.41 -6.81
N ALA A 461 5.15 -4.55 -5.81
CA ALA A 461 4.13 -3.58 -5.39
C ALA A 461 3.78 -2.60 -6.53
N GLY A 462 4.76 -2.07 -7.24
CA GLY A 462 4.56 -1.23 -8.41
C GLY A 462 3.77 -1.93 -9.53
N PHE A 463 4.10 -3.20 -9.81
CA PHE A 463 3.37 -4.02 -10.79
C PHE A 463 1.90 -4.20 -10.39
N LEU A 464 1.63 -4.55 -9.13
CA LEU A 464 0.27 -4.71 -8.61
C LEU A 464 -0.53 -3.40 -8.70
N LEU A 465 0.07 -2.27 -8.35
CA LEU A 465 -0.56 -0.95 -8.50
C LEU A 465 -0.89 -0.61 -9.95
N GLY A 466 0.03 -0.86 -10.88
CA GLY A 466 -0.21 -0.69 -12.30
C GLY A 466 -1.34 -1.59 -12.81
N ALA A 467 -1.38 -2.84 -12.36
CA ALA A 467 -2.43 -3.79 -12.70
C ALA A 467 -3.80 -3.38 -12.13
N ILE A 468 -3.86 -2.92 -10.86
CA ILE A 468 -5.10 -2.45 -10.21
C ILE A 468 -5.61 -1.17 -10.87
N SER A 469 -4.71 -0.22 -11.17
CA SER A 469 -5.08 1.05 -11.81
C SER A 469 -5.71 0.88 -13.19
N THR A 470 -5.46 -0.26 -13.82
CA THR A 470 -6.00 -0.61 -15.15
C THR A 470 -7.08 -1.69 -15.11
N LYS A 471 -7.34 -2.28 -13.90
CA LYS A 471 -8.29 -3.35 -13.68
C LYS A 471 -9.73 -2.89 -13.90
N GLY A 472 -10.36 -2.94 -14.85
CA GLY A 472 -11.74 -2.49 -15.17
C GLY A 472 -11.83 -1.93 -16.59
N ARG A 473 -10.69 -1.86 -17.29
CA ARG A 473 -10.59 -1.37 -18.66
C ARG A 473 -10.05 -2.42 -19.64
N ILE A 474 -10.18 -3.70 -19.27
CA ILE A 474 -9.73 -4.81 -20.11
C ILE A 474 -10.90 -5.32 -20.98
N ALA A 475 -11.95 -4.54 -21.15
CA ALA A 475 -12.97 -4.86 -22.14
C ALA A 475 -12.40 -4.47 -23.52
N SER A 476 -11.98 -5.44 -24.30
CA SER A 476 -11.67 -5.23 -25.70
C SER A 476 -12.91 -5.58 -26.52
N ARG A 477 -13.29 -4.66 -27.41
CA ARG A 477 -14.41 -4.91 -28.33
C ARG A 477 -14.02 -5.92 -29.39
N THR A 478 -14.97 -6.77 -29.75
CA THR A 478 -14.89 -7.56 -30.99
C THR A 478 -14.99 -6.61 -32.20
N ALA A 479 -14.80 -7.13 -33.39
CA ALA A 479 -14.97 -6.35 -34.60
C ALA A 479 -16.41 -5.79 -34.76
N ALA A 480 -17.43 -6.59 -34.36
CA ALA A 480 -18.82 -6.14 -34.34
C ALA A 480 -19.05 -5.03 -33.28
N GLY A 481 -18.51 -5.21 -32.07
CA GLY A 481 -18.60 -4.19 -31.03
C GLY A 481 -17.89 -2.88 -31.40
N SER A 482 -16.75 -2.97 -32.10
CA SER A 482 -16.03 -1.78 -32.59
C SER A 482 -16.79 -1.06 -33.71
N ALA A 483 -17.44 -1.79 -34.61
CA ALA A 483 -18.28 -1.20 -35.64
C ALA A 483 -19.47 -0.43 -35.04
N LEU A 484 -20.17 -1.04 -34.07
CA LEU A 484 -21.26 -0.39 -33.35
C LEU A 484 -20.76 0.83 -32.53
N TYR A 485 -19.55 0.74 -31.95
CA TYR A 485 -18.95 1.91 -31.29
C TYR A 485 -18.72 3.06 -32.27
N LEU A 486 -18.16 2.79 -33.45
CA LEU A 486 -17.90 3.81 -34.46
C LEU A 486 -19.20 4.45 -34.96
N GLN A 487 -20.24 3.65 -35.22
CA GLN A 487 -21.55 4.17 -35.63
C GLN A 487 -22.16 5.05 -34.52
N THR A 488 -22.11 4.55 -33.25
CA THR A 488 -22.68 5.27 -32.11
C THR A 488 -21.93 6.58 -31.83
N GLU A 489 -20.58 6.54 -31.87
CA GLU A 489 -19.75 7.73 -31.64
C GLU A 489 -19.91 8.74 -32.80
N SER A 490 -20.00 8.27 -34.04
CA SER A 490 -20.23 9.12 -35.20
C SER A 490 -21.59 9.80 -35.12
N PHE A 491 -22.64 9.09 -34.68
CA PHE A 491 -23.97 9.67 -34.47
C PHE A 491 -23.99 10.62 -33.25
N ARG A 492 -23.27 10.32 -32.18
CA ARG A 492 -23.11 11.24 -31.05
C ARG A 492 -22.48 12.56 -31.49
N ARG A 493 -21.45 12.51 -32.33
CA ARG A 493 -20.81 13.71 -32.89
C ARG A 493 -21.77 14.54 -33.77
N PHE A 494 -22.63 13.87 -34.51
CA PHE A 494 -23.69 14.53 -35.25
C PHE A 494 -24.64 15.29 -34.32
N LEU A 495 -25.14 14.63 -33.27
CA LEU A 495 -26.04 15.25 -32.30
C LEU A 495 -25.38 16.44 -31.58
N ALA A 496 -24.10 16.33 -31.23
CA ALA A 496 -23.33 17.41 -30.60
C ALA A 496 -23.16 18.66 -31.48
N GLN A 497 -23.15 18.47 -32.78
CA GLN A 497 -22.92 19.52 -33.80
C GLN A 497 -24.20 19.88 -34.59
N SER A 498 -25.36 19.39 -34.12
CA SER A 498 -26.62 19.60 -34.82
C SER A 498 -27.04 21.07 -34.87
N GLU A 499 -27.62 21.46 -35.99
CA GLU A 499 -28.24 22.74 -36.24
C GLU A 499 -29.76 22.54 -36.46
N GLY A 500 -30.55 23.63 -36.46
CA GLY A 500 -32.01 23.57 -36.60
C GLY A 500 -32.47 22.75 -37.82
N ARG A 501 -31.82 22.90 -38.97
CA ARG A 501 -32.11 22.11 -40.19
C ARG A 501 -32.05 20.58 -39.98
N HIS A 502 -31.20 20.10 -39.05
CA HIS A 502 -31.07 18.67 -38.76
C HIS A 502 -32.24 18.19 -37.92
N VAL A 503 -32.74 19.05 -37.01
CA VAL A 503 -33.90 18.77 -36.19
C VAL A 503 -35.17 18.77 -37.06
N GLU A 504 -35.31 19.75 -37.95
CA GLU A 504 -36.38 19.83 -38.93
C GLU A 504 -36.43 18.59 -39.85
N GLU A 505 -35.29 18.16 -40.34
CA GLU A 505 -35.17 16.93 -41.14
C GLU A 505 -35.55 15.67 -40.33
N ALA A 506 -35.13 15.57 -39.08
CA ALA A 506 -35.50 14.47 -38.21
C ALA A 506 -37.03 14.44 -37.96
N HIS A 507 -37.65 15.61 -37.81
CA HIS A 507 -39.09 15.72 -37.72
C HIS A 507 -39.80 15.27 -39.02
N ARG A 508 -39.31 15.73 -40.15
CA ARG A 508 -39.82 15.36 -41.47
C ARG A 508 -39.73 13.86 -41.74
N LEU A 509 -38.69 13.21 -41.26
CA LEU A 509 -38.46 11.76 -41.36
C LEU A 509 -39.21 10.95 -40.30
N GLY A 510 -39.88 11.60 -39.32
CA GLY A 510 -40.57 10.94 -38.22
C GLY A 510 -39.66 10.29 -37.16
N VAL A 511 -38.38 10.67 -37.12
CA VAL A 511 -37.39 10.12 -36.19
C VAL A 511 -36.98 11.10 -35.07
N LEU A 512 -37.71 12.22 -34.92
CA LEU A 512 -37.38 13.28 -33.98
C LEU A 512 -37.33 12.77 -32.52
N ARG A 513 -38.29 11.96 -32.09
CA ARG A 513 -38.32 11.37 -30.75
C ARG A 513 -37.19 10.40 -30.53
N GLU A 514 -36.91 9.55 -31.51
CA GLU A 514 -35.79 8.61 -31.45
C GLU A 514 -34.46 9.36 -31.28
N TYR A 515 -34.20 10.40 -32.10
CA TYR A 515 -32.99 11.19 -32.00
C TYR A 515 -32.89 11.96 -30.70
N SER A 516 -34.02 12.45 -30.18
CA SER A 516 -34.07 13.08 -28.85
C SER A 516 -33.70 12.11 -27.72
N ALA A 517 -34.13 10.85 -27.77
CA ALA A 517 -33.75 9.82 -26.83
C ALA A 517 -32.26 9.49 -26.92
N TRP A 518 -31.74 9.34 -28.14
CA TRP A 518 -30.31 9.16 -28.36
C TRP A 518 -29.50 10.35 -27.80
N ALA A 519 -29.94 11.58 -28.05
CA ALA A 519 -29.27 12.79 -27.56
C ALA A 519 -29.18 12.80 -26.02
N VAL A 520 -30.24 12.43 -25.34
CA VAL A 520 -30.24 12.36 -23.86
C VAL A 520 -29.33 11.23 -23.36
N VAL A 521 -29.48 10.05 -23.91
CA VAL A 521 -28.71 8.87 -23.48
C VAL A 521 -27.21 9.02 -23.73
N LEU A 522 -26.84 9.70 -24.83
CA LEU A 522 -25.45 9.97 -25.19
C LEU A 522 -24.87 11.25 -24.57
N GLY A 523 -25.68 12.01 -23.80
CA GLY A 523 -25.22 13.23 -23.11
C GLY A 523 -25.22 14.50 -23.98
N GLU A 524 -25.86 14.48 -25.14
CA GLU A 524 -25.92 15.59 -26.10
C GLU A 524 -27.27 16.33 -26.10
N ALA A 525 -28.11 16.10 -25.07
CA ALA A 525 -29.45 16.70 -24.95
C ALA A 525 -29.44 18.24 -25.08
N THR A 526 -28.46 18.90 -24.46
CA THR A 526 -28.34 20.36 -24.49
C THR A 526 -28.03 20.89 -25.88
N ALA A 527 -27.18 20.20 -26.66
CA ALA A 527 -26.84 20.57 -28.02
C ALA A 527 -28.05 20.37 -28.94
N TRP A 528 -28.74 19.24 -28.82
CA TRP A 528 -29.91 18.90 -29.60
C TRP A 528 -31.07 19.88 -29.34
N LYS A 529 -31.34 20.21 -28.05
CA LYS A 529 -32.35 21.19 -27.67
C LYS A 529 -32.01 22.58 -28.24
N ARG A 530 -30.77 23.03 -28.16
CA ARG A 530 -30.34 24.32 -28.69
C ARG A 530 -30.61 24.39 -30.21
N ALA A 531 -30.38 23.30 -30.93
CA ALA A 531 -30.70 23.20 -32.35
C ALA A 531 -32.20 23.28 -32.59
N ALA A 532 -33.03 22.62 -31.77
CA ALA A 532 -34.51 22.73 -31.86
C ALA A 532 -35.02 24.15 -31.56
N ASP A 533 -34.48 24.78 -30.50
CA ASP A 533 -34.87 26.14 -30.08
C ASP A 533 -34.49 27.23 -31.14
N SER A 534 -33.60 26.90 -32.04
CA SER A 534 -33.21 27.79 -33.15
C SER A 534 -34.20 27.81 -34.31
N LEU A 535 -35.23 26.96 -34.28
CA LEU A 535 -36.32 26.91 -35.23
C LEU A 535 -37.44 27.82 -34.78
N ASP A 536 -38.11 28.49 -35.72
CA ASP A 536 -39.31 29.28 -35.44
C ASP A 536 -40.57 28.38 -35.27
N ASP A 537 -40.40 27.06 -35.31
CA ASP A 537 -41.51 26.08 -35.18
C ASP A 537 -41.67 25.63 -33.74
N LEU A 538 -42.64 26.19 -33.06
CA LEU A 538 -43.01 25.87 -31.68
C LEU A 538 -43.47 24.41 -31.46
N ALA A 539 -43.98 23.76 -32.50
CA ALA A 539 -44.44 22.37 -32.39
C ALA A 539 -43.24 21.42 -32.30
N ILE A 540 -42.21 21.64 -33.15
CA ILE A 540 -40.96 20.85 -33.10
C ILE A 540 -40.20 21.09 -31.81
N ALA A 541 -40.04 22.34 -31.41
CA ALA A 541 -39.39 22.69 -30.16
C ALA A 541 -40.12 22.10 -28.93
N GLY A 542 -41.45 22.13 -28.95
CA GLY A 542 -42.31 21.56 -27.92
C GLY A 542 -42.19 20.04 -27.84
N GLU A 543 -42.08 19.31 -28.94
CA GLU A 543 -41.91 17.87 -28.97
C GLU A 543 -40.53 17.44 -28.37
N VAL A 544 -39.49 18.19 -28.65
CA VAL A 544 -38.17 17.96 -28.04
C VAL A 544 -38.21 18.26 -26.54
N ASP A 545 -38.85 19.33 -26.10
CA ASP A 545 -39.01 19.71 -24.69
C ASP A 545 -39.81 18.68 -23.89
N LEU A 546 -40.92 18.17 -24.42
CA LEU A 546 -41.69 17.12 -23.79
C LEU A 546 -40.88 15.85 -23.56
N THR A 547 -40.11 15.44 -24.57
CA THR A 547 -39.25 14.28 -24.47
C THR A 547 -38.18 14.48 -23.39
N GLN A 548 -37.51 15.65 -23.35
CA GLN A 548 -36.48 15.94 -22.35
C GLN A 548 -37.07 16.12 -20.93
N SER A 549 -38.26 16.68 -20.79
CA SER A 549 -38.95 16.82 -19.50
C SER A 549 -39.28 15.46 -18.90
N SER A 550 -39.81 14.54 -19.69
CA SER A 550 -40.08 13.16 -19.28
C SER A 550 -38.83 12.44 -18.79
N LEU A 551 -37.69 12.70 -19.44
CA LEU A 551 -36.39 12.13 -19.08
C LEU A 551 -35.85 12.69 -17.75
N THR A 552 -36.17 13.93 -17.38
CA THR A 552 -35.82 14.53 -16.09
C THR A 552 -36.49 13.79 -14.93
N TYR A 553 -37.68 13.25 -15.12
CA TYR A 553 -38.41 12.53 -14.06
C TYR A 553 -37.87 11.13 -13.76
N ILE A 554 -37.02 10.60 -14.62
CA ILE A 554 -36.30 9.31 -14.38
C ILE A 554 -35.48 9.34 -13.10
N THR A 555 -34.99 10.50 -12.67
CA THR A 555 -34.27 10.64 -11.40
C THR A 555 -35.13 10.23 -10.19
N ILE A 556 -36.48 10.39 -10.28
CA ILE A 556 -37.41 9.97 -9.26
C ILE A 556 -37.47 8.44 -9.17
N LEU A 557 -37.43 7.75 -10.31
CA LEU A 557 -37.39 6.27 -10.36
C LEU A 557 -36.16 5.72 -9.67
N THR A 558 -35.01 6.32 -9.93
CA THR A 558 -33.76 5.93 -9.29
C THR A 558 -33.82 6.16 -7.77
N ALA A 559 -34.37 7.32 -7.32
CA ALA A 559 -34.52 7.61 -5.90
C ALA A 559 -35.47 6.64 -5.20
N ALA A 560 -36.56 6.24 -5.87
CA ALA A 560 -37.57 5.31 -5.35
C ALA A 560 -37.01 3.88 -5.16
N SER A 561 -35.93 3.53 -5.85
CA SER A 561 -35.32 2.21 -5.79
C SER A 561 -34.23 2.05 -4.72
N VAL A 562 -33.77 3.15 -4.09
CA VAL A 562 -32.69 3.14 -3.08
C VAL A 562 -33.31 3.05 -1.67
N PRO A 563 -33.00 2.02 -0.87
CA PRO A 563 -33.47 1.94 0.50
C PRO A 563 -32.92 3.11 1.34
N PRO A 564 -33.67 3.62 2.32
CA PRO A 564 -33.16 4.63 3.24
C PRO A 564 -31.93 4.05 3.98
N SER A 565 -30.83 4.79 4.01
CA SER A 565 -29.66 4.42 4.79
C SER A 565 -30.04 4.45 6.27
N SER A 566 -30.05 3.29 6.93
CA SER A 566 -30.08 3.19 8.38
C SER A 566 -28.75 3.71 8.89
N SER A 567 -28.73 4.94 9.37
CA SER A 567 -27.63 5.48 10.17
C SER A 567 -27.75 4.90 11.57
N ASP A 568 -27.36 3.64 11.74
CA ASP A 568 -27.05 3.09 13.04
C ASP A 568 -25.66 3.54 13.45
N SER A 569 -25.66 4.57 14.27
CA SER A 569 -24.57 4.95 15.14
C SER A 569 -24.42 3.86 16.20
N SER A 570 -23.52 2.91 16.01
CA SER A 570 -22.98 2.09 17.10
C SER A 570 -21.55 2.51 17.35
N GLY A 571 -21.39 3.31 18.41
CA GLY A 571 -20.17 3.51 19.12
C GLY A 571 -19.81 2.23 19.88
N GLY A 572 -18.55 1.90 19.91
CA GLY A 572 -17.91 0.89 20.75
C GLY A 572 -16.44 1.07 20.53
N GLY A 573 -15.71 1.57 21.44
CA GLY A 573 -15.49 1.12 22.78
C GLY A 573 -14.27 0.23 22.79
N GLY A 574 -13.10 0.79 22.99
CA GLY A 574 -12.06 0.54 23.95
C GLY A 574 -11.46 -0.85 24.02
N GLY A 575 -10.17 -0.93 24.14
CA GLY A 575 -9.48 -2.10 24.62
C GLY A 575 -7.99 -2.00 24.37
N GLY A 576 -7.29 -1.34 25.27
CA GLY A 576 -5.84 -1.37 25.35
C GLY A 576 -5.35 -2.73 25.86
N GLY A 577 -4.19 -3.16 25.37
CA GLY A 577 -3.42 -4.27 25.87
C GLY A 577 -1.95 -3.93 25.72
N GLY A 578 -1.33 -3.55 26.82
CA GLY A 578 0.09 -3.34 26.93
C GLY A 578 0.81 -4.68 27.00
N GLY A 579 1.93 -4.77 26.31
CA GLY A 579 2.93 -5.80 26.46
C GLY A 579 4.30 -5.10 26.37
N GLY A 580 5.02 -5.13 27.50
CA GLY A 580 6.36 -4.60 27.61
C GLY A 580 7.35 -5.57 26.95
N GLY A 581 8.24 -5.04 26.15
CA GLY A 581 9.41 -5.70 25.61
C GLY A 581 10.64 -4.88 25.97
N SER A 582 11.62 -5.51 26.57
CA SER A 582 12.95 -4.95 26.82
C SER A 582 13.70 -4.90 25.51
N GLY A 583 14.19 -3.76 25.15
CA GLY A 583 15.05 -3.51 24.01
C GLY A 583 15.91 -2.30 24.26
N GLY A 584 17.09 -2.27 23.66
CA GLY A 584 18.11 -1.25 23.85
C GLY A 584 17.55 0.15 23.97
N TRP A 585 18.17 0.82 24.85
CA TRP A 585 17.81 2.14 25.32
C TRP A 585 18.33 3.25 24.40
#